data_5bbf818ca9e6b5b6a34d5ff2bd35da68
#
_entry.id   5bbf818ca9e6b5b6a34d5ff2bd35da68
#
_cell.length_a   1.000
_cell.length_b   1.000
_cell.length_c   1.000
_cell.angle_alpha   90.00
_cell.angle_beta   90.00
_cell.angle_gamma   90.00
#
_symmetry.space_group_name_H-M   'P 1'
#
loop_
_entity.id
_entity.type
_entity.pdbx_description
1 polymer ?
#
loop_
_entity_poly.entity_id
_entity_poly.type
_entity_poly.pdbx_seq_one_letter_code
_entity_poly.pdbx_strand_id
1 'polypeptide(L)'
;NSFKESSIDENFNQIEFQFSTVRFYNKYFEHVKKSKKIFLMLRTQLSHFDGVNKNVEKAVCIRNGKFVEIKSKEFILCCGGIENSRILLWSKLKNNQLFKNILNIGNYWMTHYWVLGGVGFINIKNFESYMNKDFLNYKGPIHIASTEKQSNEKLQVGLYLSTNEDQNFIKEIVKSILCIAPEYGKKISKLILNKSLKCGNIFMHIEEDAIFDNKIVLDKNKKDLNGIPFA
;
A
#
# COMPACT_ATOMS: atom_id res chain seq x y z
N ASN A 1 2.09 -14.31 9.96
CA ASN A 1 2.83 -13.72 8.83
C ASN A 1 4.31 -13.86 9.16
N SER A 2 4.96 -14.90 8.65
CA SER A 2 6.41 -15.02 8.70
C SER A 2 6.95 -14.51 7.37
N PHE A 3 7.75 -13.46 7.39
CA PHE A 3 8.64 -13.15 6.28
C PHE A 3 9.96 -13.84 6.55
N LYS A 4 10.58 -14.35 5.50
CA LYS A 4 11.92 -14.87 5.58
C LYS A 4 12.86 -13.76 5.16
N GLU A 5 13.90 -13.56 5.94
CA GLU A 5 14.94 -12.57 5.70
C GLU A 5 16.27 -13.30 5.57
N SER A 6 17.05 -12.93 4.58
CA SER A 6 18.43 -13.39 4.44
C SER A 6 19.34 -12.22 4.12
N SER A 7 20.47 -12.14 4.82
CA SER A 7 21.47 -11.11 4.59
C SER A 7 22.10 -11.26 3.22
N ILE A 8 22.15 -10.17 2.46
CA ILE A 8 22.90 -10.05 1.20
C ILE A 8 24.32 -9.58 1.53
N ASP A 9 24.40 -8.51 2.32
CA ASP A 9 25.64 -7.94 2.87
C ASP A 9 25.33 -7.21 4.20
N GLU A 10 26.27 -6.43 4.72
CA GLU A 10 26.08 -5.67 5.97
C GLU A 10 25.02 -4.56 5.87
N ASN A 11 24.66 -4.15 4.66
CA ASN A 11 23.79 -3.02 4.39
C ASN A 11 22.41 -3.43 3.88
N PHE A 12 22.29 -4.62 3.28
CA PHE A 12 21.07 -5.05 2.61
C PHE A 12 20.67 -6.47 2.97
N ASN A 13 19.38 -6.63 3.18
CA ASN A 13 18.72 -7.91 3.37
C ASN A 13 17.77 -8.18 2.22
N GLN A 14 17.71 -9.43 1.81
CA GLN A 14 16.66 -9.92 0.95
C GLN A 14 15.45 -10.29 1.80
N ILE A 15 14.25 -9.83 1.39
CA ILE A 15 12.99 -10.09 2.08
C ILE A 15 12.07 -10.87 1.16
N GLU A 16 11.52 -11.96 1.66
CA GLU A 16 10.43 -12.69 1.03
C GLU A 16 9.10 -12.27 1.66
N PHE A 17 8.21 -11.69 0.87
CA PHE A 17 6.85 -11.40 1.30
C PHE A 17 5.93 -12.57 0.98
N GLN A 18 5.32 -13.13 2.01
CA GLN A 18 4.25 -14.10 1.82
C GLN A 18 2.92 -13.36 1.63
N PHE A 19 2.38 -13.45 0.43
CA PHE A 19 1.09 -12.87 0.11
C PHE A 19 -0.03 -13.88 0.33
N SER A 20 -1.06 -13.46 1.06
CA SER A 20 -2.31 -14.21 1.09
C SER A 20 -3.22 -13.72 -0.03
N THR A 21 -3.66 -14.62 -0.90
CA THR A 21 -4.65 -14.33 -1.95
C THR A 21 -6.07 -14.29 -1.42
N VAL A 22 -6.26 -14.28 -0.11
CA VAL A 22 -7.58 -14.28 0.53
C VAL A 22 -8.30 -12.98 0.24
N ARG A 23 -9.36 -13.06 -0.53
CA ARG A 23 -10.32 -11.96 -0.70
C ARG A 23 -11.38 -12.08 0.39
N PHE A 24 -11.63 -11.01 1.13
CA PHE A 24 -12.58 -10.98 2.24
C PHE A 24 -13.96 -11.46 1.84
N TYR A 25 -14.46 -11.03 0.69
CA TYR A 25 -15.74 -11.48 0.15
C TYR A 25 -15.80 -13.02 0.06
N ASN A 26 -14.84 -13.64 -0.61
CA ASN A 26 -14.85 -15.08 -0.83
C ASN A 26 -14.75 -15.87 0.48
N LYS A 27 -13.99 -15.33 1.45
CA LYS A 27 -13.76 -16.03 2.73
C LYS A 27 -14.89 -15.84 3.73
N TYR A 28 -15.48 -14.64 3.80
CA TYR A 28 -16.35 -14.29 4.93
C TYR A 28 -17.81 -14.02 4.54
N PHE A 29 -18.14 -13.90 3.25
CA PHE A 29 -19.48 -13.53 2.81
C PHE A 29 -20.57 -14.45 3.35
N GLU A 30 -20.40 -15.76 3.25
CA GLU A 30 -21.36 -16.74 3.74
C GLU A 30 -21.50 -16.71 5.27
N HIS A 31 -20.41 -16.44 5.98
CA HIS A 31 -20.44 -16.27 7.43
C HIS A 31 -21.24 -15.03 7.82
N VAL A 32 -20.99 -13.90 7.20
CA VAL A 32 -21.72 -12.65 7.43
C VAL A 32 -23.20 -12.81 7.09
N LYS A 33 -23.52 -13.43 5.95
CA LYS A 33 -24.88 -13.65 5.49
C LYS A 33 -25.72 -14.53 6.42
N LYS A 34 -25.10 -15.57 7.00
CA LYS A 34 -25.77 -16.53 7.90
C LYS A 34 -25.81 -16.06 9.35
N SER A 35 -25.03 -15.07 9.72
CA SER A 35 -24.95 -14.60 11.11
C SER A 35 -26.21 -13.82 11.50
N LYS A 36 -26.82 -14.21 12.63
CA LYS A 36 -27.90 -13.44 13.26
C LYS A 36 -27.40 -12.25 14.10
N LYS A 37 -26.07 -12.13 14.27
CA LYS A 37 -25.43 -11.10 15.11
C LYS A 37 -24.77 -9.99 14.29
N ILE A 38 -24.66 -10.17 12.96
CA ILE A 38 -24.03 -9.21 12.07
C ILE A 38 -25.10 -8.64 11.14
N PHE A 39 -25.21 -7.31 11.14
CA PHE A 39 -26.11 -6.59 10.25
C PHE A 39 -25.29 -5.82 9.22
N LEU A 40 -25.33 -6.27 7.96
CA LEU A 40 -24.65 -5.62 6.87
C LEU A 40 -25.55 -4.54 6.26
N MET A 41 -25.14 -3.30 6.38
CA MET A 41 -25.83 -2.15 5.80
C MET A 41 -25.13 -1.70 4.53
N LEU A 42 -25.60 -2.16 3.37
CA LEU A 42 -25.09 -1.74 2.07
C LEU A 42 -25.70 -0.38 1.64
N ARG A 43 -25.01 0.31 0.74
CA ARG A 43 -25.40 1.64 0.23
C ARG A 43 -25.64 2.65 1.34
N THR A 44 -24.83 2.55 2.39
CA THR A 44 -24.91 3.42 3.56
C THR A 44 -23.53 4.05 3.76
N GLN A 45 -23.43 5.35 3.57
CA GLN A 45 -22.20 6.11 3.73
C GLN A 45 -22.19 6.75 5.12
N LEU A 46 -21.12 6.56 5.86
CA LEU A 46 -20.89 7.32 7.08
C LEU A 46 -20.55 8.77 6.70
N SER A 47 -21.33 9.70 7.23
CA SER A 47 -21.08 11.14 7.07
C SER A 47 -20.16 11.66 8.18
N HIS A 48 -20.60 11.53 9.42
CA HIS A 48 -19.87 12.00 10.59
C HIS A 48 -20.33 11.30 11.86
N PHE A 49 -19.55 11.45 12.91
CA PHE A 49 -19.94 11.08 14.25
C PHE A 49 -20.56 12.28 14.98
N ASP A 50 -21.47 12.01 15.89
CA ASP A 50 -22.05 13.00 16.78
C ASP A 50 -22.22 12.44 18.19
N GLY A 51 -22.34 13.32 19.19
CA GLY A 51 -22.45 12.92 20.57
C GLY A 51 -22.38 14.10 21.55
N VAL A 52 -22.23 13.80 22.81
CA VAL A 52 -22.26 14.77 23.91
C VAL A 52 -21.01 14.60 24.81
N ASN A 53 -20.50 15.72 25.31
CA ASN A 53 -19.40 15.73 26.27
C ASN A 53 -18.17 14.89 25.89
N LYS A 54 -17.73 15.00 24.65
CA LYS A 54 -16.58 14.28 24.05
C LYS A 54 -16.83 12.79 23.77
N ASN A 55 -17.99 12.25 24.10
CA ASN A 55 -18.34 10.87 23.81
C ASN A 55 -19.09 10.79 22.48
N VAL A 56 -18.67 9.86 21.62
CA VAL A 56 -19.41 9.52 20.40
C VAL A 56 -20.60 8.66 20.79
N GLU A 57 -21.82 9.12 20.51
CA GLU A 57 -23.06 8.40 20.82
C GLU A 57 -23.70 7.80 19.57
N LYS A 58 -23.46 8.44 18.42
CA LYS A 58 -24.06 8.02 17.16
C LYS A 58 -23.17 8.28 15.96
N ALA A 59 -23.35 7.44 14.96
CA ALA A 59 -22.86 7.65 13.60
C ALA A 59 -24.02 8.17 12.75
N VAL A 60 -23.82 9.30 12.11
CA VAL A 60 -24.76 9.88 11.16
C VAL A 60 -24.38 9.39 9.77
N CYS A 61 -25.24 8.59 9.18
CA CYS A 61 -25.03 7.98 7.87
C CYS A 61 -26.02 8.55 6.84
N ILE A 62 -25.68 8.40 5.56
CA ILE A 62 -26.55 8.74 4.44
C ILE A 62 -26.91 7.44 3.71
N ARG A 63 -28.20 7.18 3.60
CA ARG A 63 -28.76 6.03 2.88
C ARG A 63 -29.90 6.47 1.99
N ASN A 64 -29.78 6.19 0.69
CA ASN A 64 -30.77 6.62 -0.30
C ASN A 64 -31.12 8.14 -0.21
N GLY A 65 -30.11 8.98 -0.03
CA GLY A 65 -30.26 10.44 0.08
C GLY A 65 -30.87 10.94 1.41
N LYS A 66 -31.12 10.04 2.38
CA LYS A 66 -31.67 10.41 3.69
C LYS A 66 -30.68 10.15 4.80
N PHE A 67 -30.69 11.01 5.81
CA PHE A 67 -29.88 10.78 7.01
C PHE A 67 -30.47 9.66 7.87
N VAL A 68 -29.60 8.78 8.33
CA VAL A 68 -29.91 7.67 9.24
C VAL A 68 -28.93 7.72 10.39
N GLU A 69 -29.41 7.67 11.61
CA GLU A 69 -28.58 7.63 12.82
C GLU A 69 -28.44 6.20 13.32
N ILE A 70 -27.20 5.81 13.60
CA ILE A 70 -26.85 4.52 14.17
C ILE A 70 -26.26 4.77 15.56
N LYS A 71 -26.90 4.28 16.59
CA LYS A 71 -26.42 4.36 17.98
C LYS A 71 -25.67 3.09 18.36
N SER A 72 -24.54 3.24 19.02
CA SER A 72 -23.76 2.13 19.53
C SER A 72 -22.97 2.56 20.77
N LYS A 73 -22.53 1.57 21.55
CA LYS A 73 -21.59 1.82 22.66
C LYS A 73 -20.17 2.03 22.16
N GLU A 74 -19.82 1.40 21.04
CA GLU A 74 -18.49 1.46 20.43
C GLU A 74 -18.60 1.59 18.93
N PHE A 75 -17.68 2.33 18.33
CA PHE A 75 -17.55 2.50 16.90
C PHE A 75 -16.12 2.17 16.49
N ILE A 76 -16.00 1.35 15.44
CA ILE A 76 -14.71 1.01 14.85
C ILE A 76 -14.68 1.58 13.44
N LEU A 77 -13.77 2.53 13.19
CA LEU A 77 -13.63 3.21 11.92
C LEU A 77 -12.51 2.53 11.09
N CYS A 78 -12.90 1.84 10.02
CA CYS A 78 -12.02 1.06 9.16
C CYS A 78 -12.12 1.48 7.68
N CYS A 79 -12.14 2.78 7.40
CA CYS A 79 -12.34 3.33 6.06
C CYS A 79 -11.03 3.66 5.32
N GLY A 80 -9.89 3.28 5.89
CA GLY A 80 -8.56 3.64 5.39
C GLY A 80 -8.07 4.99 5.92
N GLY A 81 -6.76 5.24 5.80
CA GLY A 81 -6.11 6.37 6.49
C GLY A 81 -6.68 7.74 6.09
N ILE A 82 -6.92 7.98 4.80
CA ILE A 82 -7.45 9.25 4.30
C ILE A 82 -8.88 9.46 4.78
N GLU A 83 -9.77 8.50 4.55
CA GLU A 83 -11.19 8.62 4.90
C GLU A 83 -11.40 8.63 6.43
N ASN A 84 -10.62 7.89 7.20
CA ASN A 84 -10.68 7.97 8.67
C ASN A 84 -10.39 9.40 9.15
N SER A 85 -9.33 10.02 8.64
CA SER A 85 -8.98 11.39 8.96
C SER A 85 -10.05 12.38 8.49
N ARG A 86 -10.54 12.23 7.27
CA ARG A 86 -11.60 13.06 6.70
C ARG A 86 -12.88 13.03 7.54
N ILE A 87 -13.35 11.85 7.91
CA ILE A 87 -14.58 11.68 8.72
C ILE A 87 -14.39 12.29 10.11
N LEU A 88 -13.26 12.09 10.75
CA LEU A 88 -12.99 12.65 12.08
C LEU A 88 -12.86 14.18 12.04
N LEU A 89 -12.18 14.74 11.05
CA LEU A 89 -12.08 16.18 10.85
C LEU A 89 -13.47 16.80 10.58
N TRP A 90 -14.28 16.16 9.75
CA TRP A 90 -15.62 16.60 9.47
C TRP A 90 -16.54 16.52 10.70
N SER A 91 -16.44 15.45 11.48
CA SER A 91 -17.16 15.30 12.75
C SER A 91 -16.80 16.42 13.73
N LYS A 92 -15.50 16.75 13.84
CA LYS A 92 -15.02 17.85 14.68
C LYS A 92 -15.55 19.23 14.23
N LEU A 93 -15.71 19.43 12.92
CA LEU A 93 -16.33 20.68 12.41
C LEU A 93 -17.84 20.73 12.65
N LYS A 94 -18.53 19.60 12.60
CA LYS A 94 -19.97 19.52 12.87
C LYS A 94 -20.29 19.69 14.36
N ASN A 95 -19.44 19.11 15.19
CA ASN A 95 -19.57 19.19 16.64
C ASN A 95 -18.19 19.46 17.27
N ASN A 96 -17.93 20.71 17.60
CA ASN A 96 -16.63 21.15 18.10
C ASN A 96 -16.26 20.60 19.49
N GLN A 97 -17.19 19.99 20.21
CA GLN A 97 -16.92 19.32 21.47
C GLN A 97 -16.36 17.91 21.27
N LEU A 98 -16.75 17.24 20.17
CA LEU A 98 -16.18 15.97 19.81
C LEU A 98 -14.71 16.13 19.40
N PHE A 99 -13.88 15.26 19.89
CA PHE A 99 -12.44 15.22 19.56
C PHE A 99 -11.66 16.52 19.89
N LYS A 100 -12.24 17.40 20.72
CA LYS A 100 -11.61 18.69 21.08
C LYS A 100 -10.18 18.54 21.60
N ASN A 101 -9.93 17.50 22.39
CA ASN A 101 -8.62 17.23 23.00
C ASN A 101 -7.70 16.42 22.07
N ILE A 102 -8.19 15.96 20.92
CA ILE A 102 -7.36 15.24 19.96
C ILE A 102 -6.85 16.26 18.94
N LEU A 103 -5.58 16.63 19.11
CA LEU A 103 -4.96 17.69 18.32
C LEU A 103 -4.44 17.18 16.97
N ASN A 104 -4.11 15.90 16.89
CA ASN A 104 -3.35 15.34 15.77
C ASN A 104 -4.21 14.63 14.71
N ILE A 105 -5.54 14.87 14.66
CA ILE A 105 -6.38 14.29 13.63
C ILE A 105 -5.91 14.82 12.27
N GLY A 106 -5.51 13.89 11.39
CA GLY A 106 -5.01 14.20 10.06
C GLY A 106 -3.52 14.52 9.97
N ASN A 107 -2.85 14.85 11.08
CA ASN A 107 -1.41 15.10 11.10
C ASN A 107 -0.60 13.80 11.01
N TYR A 108 0.70 13.91 10.77
CA TYR A 108 1.63 12.78 10.63
C TYR A 108 1.22 11.83 9.51
N TRP A 109 0.68 12.36 8.42
CA TRP A 109 0.37 11.55 7.27
C TRP A 109 1.66 11.00 6.67
N MET A 110 1.73 9.69 6.54
CA MET A 110 2.84 9.00 5.88
C MET A 110 2.31 8.22 4.69
N THR A 111 3.07 8.20 3.62
CA THR A 111 2.78 7.39 2.45
C THR A 111 4.01 6.58 2.04
N HIS A 112 3.77 5.50 1.33
CA HIS A 112 4.82 4.73 0.72
C HIS A 112 4.90 5.14 -0.75
N TYR A 113 5.96 5.84 -1.12
CA TYR A 113 6.20 6.14 -2.52
C TYR A 113 6.68 4.89 -3.23
N TRP A 114 6.03 4.61 -4.33
CA TRP A 114 6.48 3.58 -5.25
C TRP A 114 6.95 4.27 -6.51
N VAL A 115 8.25 4.32 -6.69
CA VAL A 115 8.88 5.06 -7.78
C VAL A 115 9.60 4.07 -8.70
N LEU A 116 9.41 4.20 -10.01
CA LEU A 116 10.25 3.49 -10.97
C LEU A 116 11.64 4.12 -10.93
N GLY A 117 12.57 3.46 -10.27
CA GLY A 117 13.96 3.92 -10.12
C GLY A 117 14.81 3.68 -11.38
N GLY A 118 14.38 2.74 -12.23
CA GLY A 118 15.10 2.43 -13.45
C GLY A 118 14.81 1.05 -14.01
N VAL A 119 15.60 0.69 -15.00
CA VAL A 119 15.60 -0.63 -15.62
C VAL A 119 17.01 -1.19 -15.50
N GLY A 120 17.10 -2.43 -15.06
CA GLY A 120 18.40 -3.07 -14.84
C GLY A 120 18.48 -4.47 -15.43
N PHE A 121 19.72 -4.92 -15.63
CA PHE A 121 20.01 -6.29 -15.99
C PHE A 121 20.37 -7.08 -14.74
N ILE A 122 19.70 -8.21 -14.57
CA ILE A 122 19.97 -9.14 -13.51
C ILE A 122 20.60 -10.38 -14.12
N ASN A 123 21.83 -10.69 -13.70
CA ASN A 123 22.43 -11.98 -14.01
C ASN A 123 21.90 -13.00 -13.01
N ILE A 124 20.93 -13.79 -13.45
CA ILE A 124 20.25 -14.76 -12.58
C ILE A 124 21.25 -15.77 -12.00
N LYS A 125 22.28 -16.21 -12.76
CA LYS A 125 23.27 -17.16 -12.23
C LYS A 125 24.09 -16.58 -11.07
N ASN A 126 24.47 -15.31 -11.19
CA ASN A 126 25.19 -14.66 -10.10
C ASN A 126 24.23 -14.38 -8.93
N PHE A 127 22.98 -14.07 -9.24
CA PHE A 127 21.96 -13.80 -8.25
C PHE A 127 21.57 -15.06 -7.46
N GLU A 128 21.45 -16.20 -8.12
CA GLU A 128 21.20 -17.51 -7.48
C GLU A 128 22.29 -17.88 -6.45
N SER A 129 23.53 -17.39 -6.62
CA SER A 129 24.61 -17.61 -5.66
C SER A 129 24.43 -16.82 -4.36
N TYR A 130 23.71 -15.70 -4.39
CA TYR A 130 23.40 -14.88 -3.22
C TYR A 130 22.04 -15.26 -2.59
N MET A 131 21.19 -15.97 -3.32
CA MET A 131 19.89 -16.40 -2.82
C MET A 131 20.04 -17.64 -1.96
N ASN A 132 19.44 -17.63 -0.78
CA ASN A 132 19.28 -18.85 0.00
C ASN A 132 18.50 -19.88 -0.84
N LYS A 133 18.84 -21.18 -0.74
CA LYS A 133 18.18 -22.26 -1.48
C LYS A 133 16.66 -22.27 -1.30
N ASP A 134 16.16 -21.77 -0.17
CA ASP A 134 14.74 -21.62 0.10
C ASP A 134 14.04 -20.58 -0.79
N PHE A 135 14.79 -19.61 -1.33
CA PHE A 135 14.28 -18.61 -2.26
C PHE A 135 14.26 -19.06 -3.72
N LEU A 136 15.02 -20.11 -4.08
CA LEU A 136 15.05 -20.64 -5.46
C LEU A 136 13.69 -21.12 -5.96
N ASN A 137 12.79 -21.51 -5.06
CA ASN A 137 11.43 -21.91 -5.38
C ASN A 137 10.43 -20.74 -5.34
N TYR A 138 10.89 -19.54 -4.97
CA TYR A 138 10.04 -18.36 -4.89
C TYR A 138 9.81 -17.77 -6.29
N LYS A 139 8.58 -17.78 -6.74
CA LYS A 139 8.17 -17.22 -8.05
C LYS A 139 7.72 -15.75 -7.96
N GLY A 140 7.86 -15.15 -6.81
CA GLY A 140 7.49 -13.76 -6.60
C GLY A 140 8.62 -12.78 -6.93
N PRO A 141 8.32 -11.49 -6.84
CA PRO A 141 9.31 -10.45 -7.00
C PRO A 141 10.32 -10.44 -5.85
N ILE A 142 11.55 -10.11 -6.16
CA ILE A 142 12.62 -10.01 -5.19
C ILE A 142 12.55 -8.64 -4.52
N HIS A 143 12.52 -8.63 -3.20
CA HIS A 143 12.59 -7.42 -2.40
C HIS A 143 13.93 -7.36 -1.67
N ILE A 144 14.56 -6.21 -1.74
CA ILE A 144 15.80 -5.92 -1.03
C ILE A 144 15.51 -4.71 -0.14
N ALA A 145 15.78 -4.82 1.14
CA ALA A 145 15.62 -3.72 2.09
C ALA A 145 16.95 -3.39 2.76
N SER A 146 17.10 -2.15 3.19
CA SER A 146 18.23 -1.74 4.04
C SER A 146 18.18 -2.45 5.38
N THR A 147 19.35 -2.77 5.94
CA THR A 147 19.46 -3.32 7.30
C THR A 147 19.14 -2.26 8.36
N GLU A 148 18.86 -2.70 9.59
CA GLU A 148 18.64 -1.79 10.72
C GLU A 148 19.82 -0.84 10.97
N LYS A 149 21.04 -1.24 10.62
CA LYS A 149 22.24 -0.41 10.74
C LYS A 149 22.17 0.86 9.90
N GLN A 150 21.51 0.79 8.74
CA GLN A 150 21.25 1.95 7.88
C GLN A 150 19.91 2.65 8.16
N SER A 151 18.99 1.99 8.85
CA SER A 151 17.66 2.57 9.17
C SER A 151 17.72 3.73 10.18
N ASN A 152 18.88 3.99 10.81
CA ASN A 152 19.11 5.22 11.58
C ASN A 152 19.21 6.49 10.72
N GLU A 153 19.33 6.35 9.41
CA GLU A 153 19.11 7.43 8.47
C GLU A 153 17.61 7.45 8.14
N LYS A 154 17.03 8.63 8.12
CA LYS A 154 15.57 8.90 8.01
C LYS A 154 14.89 8.37 6.74
N LEU A 155 15.54 7.55 5.95
CA LEU A 155 15.05 7.04 4.68
C LEU A 155 15.20 5.51 4.65
N GLN A 156 14.08 4.81 4.69
CA GLN A 156 14.05 3.37 4.41
C GLN A 156 13.74 3.17 2.93
N VAL A 157 14.68 2.55 2.22
CA VAL A 157 14.51 2.24 0.80
C VAL A 157 14.43 0.73 0.62
N GLY A 158 13.34 0.27 0.03
CA GLY A 158 13.20 -1.08 -0.47
C GLY A 158 13.32 -1.10 -2.00
N LEU A 159 14.09 -2.02 -2.54
CA LEU A 159 14.16 -2.27 -3.96
C LEU A 159 13.29 -3.47 -4.32
N TYR A 160 12.50 -3.31 -5.34
CA TYR A 160 11.64 -4.36 -5.86
C TYR A 160 12.05 -4.67 -7.30
N LEU A 161 12.49 -5.88 -7.51
CA LEU A 161 12.89 -6.37 -8.83
C LEU A 161 11.79 -7.24 -9.39
N SER A 162 11.13 -6.76 -10.44
CA SER A 162 10.13 -7.53 -11.17
C SER A 162 10.70 -8.00 -12.50
N THR A 163 10.90 -9.28 -12.62
CA THR A 163 11.13 -9.92 -13.92
C THR A 163 9.79 -10.35 -14.48
N ASN A 164 9.29 -9.63 -15.48
CA ASN A 164 8.10 -10.08 -16.18
C ASN A 164 8.48 -11.25 -17.08
N GLU A 165 8.14 -12.46 -16.68
CA GLU A 165 8.15 -13.60 -17.57
C GLU A 165 6.94 -13.49 -18.50
N ASP A 166 7.14 -12.90 -19.69
CA ASP A 166 6.18 -13.04 -20.77
C ASP A 166 6.32 -14.46 -21.33
N GLN A 167 5.24 -15.19 -21.41
CA GLN A 167 5.20 -16.54 -21.98
C GLN A 167 5.54 -16.55 -23.49
N ASN A 168 5.73 -15.39 -24.10
CA ASN A 168 6.03 -15.26 -25.53
C ASN A 168 7.50 -14.85 -25.70
N PHE A 169 8.30 -15.81 -26.14
CA PHE A 169 9.75 -15.68 -26.38
C PHE A 169 10.12 -14.47 -27.25
N ILE A 170 9.31 -14.16 -28.27
CA ILE A 170 9.56 -13.00 -29.15
C ILE A 170 9.36 -11.69 -28.40
N LYS A 171 8.35 -11.58 -27.55
CA LYS A 171 8.12 -10.40 -26.70
C LYS A 171 9.24 -10.22 -25.68
N GLU A 172 9.76 -11.30 -25.11
CA GLU A 172 10.91 -11.26 -24.21
C GLU A 172 12.16 -10.71 -24.90
N ILE A 173 12.43 -11.16 -26.12
CA ILE A 173 13.54 -10.66 -26.93
C ILE A 173 13.36 -9.16 -27.23
N VAL A 174 12.18 -8.75 -27.69
CA VAL A 174 11.88 -7.35 -28.00
C VAL A 174 11.98 -6.46 -26.78
N LYS A 175 11.44 -6.88 -25.64
CA LYS A 175 11.58 -6.17 -24.36
C LYS A 175 13.04 -6.05 -23.93
N SER A 176 13.81 -7.11 -24.06
CA SER A 176 15.24 -7.10 -23.76
C SER A 176 16.01 -6.11 -24.65
N ILE A 177 15.68 -6.06 -25.92
CA ILE A 177 16.28 -5.11 -26.86
C ILE A 177 15.90 -3.67 -26.52
N LEU A 178 14.63 -3.40 -26.24
CA LEU A 178 14.15 -2.07 -25.83
C LEU A 178 14.73 -1.62 -24.48
N CYS A 179 14.99 -2.58 -23.57
CA CYS A 179 15.59 -2.32 -22.28
C CYS A 179 17.05 -1.83 -22.39
N ILE A 180 17.78 -2.30 -23.40
CA ILE A 180 19.22 -2.07 -23.56
C ILE A 180 19.54 -0.77 -24.28
N ALA A 181 18.58 -0.06 -24.84
CA ALA A 181 18.67 1.12 -25.67
C ALA A 181 19.14 0.89 -27.11
N PRO A 182 18.57 1.60 -28.09
CA PRO A 182 18.75 1.33 -29.52
C PRO A 182 20.16 1.56 -30.04
N GLU A 183 20.98 2.29 -29.31
CA GLU A 183 22.34 2.68 -29.74
C GLU A 183 23.37 1.55 -29.74
N TYR A 184 23.11 0.49 -28.99
CA TYR A 184 24.05 -0.61 -28.75
C TYR A 184 23.62 -1.94 -29.38
N GLY A 185 22.67 -1.94 -30.27
CA GLY A 185 22.05 -3.15 -30.83
C GLY A 185 23.00 -4.20 -31.41
N LYS A 186 24.20 -3.85 -31.89
CA LYS A 186 25.20 -4.81 -32.39
C LYS A 186 25.96 -5.57 -31.30
N LYS A 187 26.13 -5.01 -30.10
CA LYS A 187 26.75 -5.71 -28.95
C LYS A 187 25.76 -6.59 -28.21
N ILE A 188 24.50 -6.34 -28.38
CA ILE A 188 23.37 -6.89 -27.66
C ILE A 188 23.04 -8.30 -28.12
N SER A 189 23.26 -8.64 -29.39
CA SER A 189 23.02 -10.00 -29.88
C SER A 189 23.78 -11.08 -29.09
N LYS A 190 24.97 -10.74 -28.57
CA LYS A 190 25.72 -11.65 -27.69
C LYS A 190 25.13 -11.74 -26.28
N LEU A 191 24.52 -10.68 -25.77
CA LEU A 191 23.87 -10.63 -24.45
C LEU A 191 22.49 -11.30 -24.48
N ILE A 192 21.73 -11.13 -25.56
CA ILE A 192 20.41 -11.76 -25.76
C ILE A 192 20.50 -13.28 -25.82
N LEU A 193 21.60 -13.82 -26.34
CA LEU A 193 21.82 -15.26 -26.37
C LEU A 193 22.21 -15.84 -25.00
N ASN A 194 22.57 -14.99 -24.04
CA ASN A 194 22.87 -15.41 -22.68
C ASN A 194 21.59 -15.47 -21.86
N LYS A 195 20.98 -16.65 -21.78
CA LYS A 195 19.72 -16.92 -21.06
C LYS A 195 19.76 -16.58 -19.55
N SER A 196 20.92 -16.26 -19.01
CA SER A 196 21.11 -15.90 -17.61
C SER A 196 20.87 -14.42 -17.31
N LEU A 197 20.79 -13.56 -18.36
CA LEU A 197 20.52 -12.15 -18.20
C LEU A 197 19.03 -11.88 -18.45
N LYS A 198 18.36 -11.32 -17.45
CA LYS A 198 16.98 -10.85 -17.57
C LYS A 198 16.95 -9.35 -17.33
N CYS A 199 16.17 -8.66 -18.17
CA CYS A 199 15.85 -7.26 -17.93
C CYS A 199 14.68 -7.17 -16.97
N GLY A 200 14.81 -6.34 -15.96
CA GLY A 200 13.78 -6.10 -14.97
C GLY A 200 13.60 -4.62 -14.65
N ASN A 201 12.42 -4.26 -14.23
CA ASN A 201 12.15 -2.95 -13.66
C ASN A 201 12.61 -2.92 -12.21
N ILE A 202 13.29 -1.85 -11.85
CA ILE A 202 13.70 -1.58 -10.46
C ILE A 202 12.73 -0.55 -9.92
N PHE A 203 11.90 -0.97 -8.97
CA PHE A 203 11.04 -0.05 -8.22
C PHE A 203 11.66 0.23 -6.87
N MET A 204 11.60 1.47 -6.45
CA MET A 204 12.00 1.88 -5.12
C MET A 204 10.75 2.12 -4.28
N HIS A 205 10.73 1.52 -3.11
CA HIS A 205 9.78 1.84 -2.04
C HIS A 205 10.48 2.78 -1.09
N ILE A 206 9.88 3.94 -0.88
CA ILE A 206 10.39 4.94 0.04
C ILE A 206 9.35 5.13 1.12
N GLU A 207 9.76 4.92 2.36
CA GLU A 207 8.93 5.20 3.53
C GLU A 207 9.25 6.59 4.05
N GLU A 208 8.20 7.39 4.27
CA GLU A 208 8.36 8.72 4.84
C GLU A 208 8.41 8.67 6.37
N ASP A 209 9.18 9.56 6.95
CA ASP A 209 9.10 9.85 8.38
C ASP A 209 7.74 10.46 8.76
N ALA A 210 7.34 10.22 10.01
CA ALA A 210 6.15 10.84 10.58
C ALA A 210 6.40 12.33 10.86
N ILE A 211 6.17 13.18 9.88
CA ILE A 211 6.33 14.63 9.98
C ILE A 211 4.99 15.25 10.35
N PHE A 212 4.96 16.10 11.39
CA PHE A 212 3.74 16.75 11.88
C PHE A 212 3.02 17.57 10.81
N ASP A 213 3.75 18.23 9.92
CA ASP A 213 3.19 19.09 8.88
C ASP A 213 2.67 18.32 7.67
N ASN A 214 3.04 17.06 7.52
CA ASN A 214 2.38 16.17 6.56
C ASN A 214 0.99 15.86 7.08
N LYS A 215 -0.04 16.41 6.43
CA LYS A 215 -1.39 16.35 6.99
C LYS A 215 -2.48 16.24 5.93
N ILE A 216 -3.52 15.55 6.32
CA ILE A 216 -4.81 15.52 5.62
C ILE A 216 -5.63 16.69 6.18
N VAL A 217 -6.15 17.52 5.30
CA VAL A 217 -7.02 18.65 5.63
C VAL A 217 -8.28 18.60 4.78
N LEU A 218 -9.37 19.18 5.28
CA LEU A 218 -10.61 19.25 4.50
C LEU A 218 -10.51 20.39 3.49
N ASP A 219 -10.88 20.10 2.24
CA ASP A 219 -11.00 21.10 1.19
C ASP A 219 -12.17 22.06 1.50
N LYS A 220 -11.89 23.35 1.43
CA LYS A 220 -12.90 24.40 1.74
C LYS A 220 -13.95 24.55 0.65
N ASN A 221 -13.60 24.21 -0.58
CA ASN A 221 -14.41 24.53 -1.77
C ASN A 221 -15.05 23.29 -2.40
N LYS A 222 -14.37 22.14 -2.32
CA LYS A 222 -14.81 20.91 -2.97
C LYS A 222 -15.51 19.99 -1.99
N LYS A 223 -16.66 19.47 -2.42
CA LYS A 223 -17.48 18.54 -1.64
C LYS A 223 -17.89 17.37 -2.51
N ASP A 224 -18.11 16.23 -1.89
CA ASP A 224 -18.69 15.07 -2.54
C ASP A 224 -20.21 15.26 -2.81
N LEU A 225 -20.82 14.27 -3.44
CA LEU A 225 -22.24 14.27 -3.77
C LEU A 225 -23.17 14.41 -2.56
N ASN A 226 -22.67 14.14 -1.36
CA ASN A 226 -23.40 14.23 -0.10
C ASN A 226 -23.09 15.51 0.67
N GLY A 227 -22.35 16.44 0.07
CA GLY A 227 -21.99 17.72 0.68
C GLY A 227 -20.88 17.64 1.73
N ILE A 228 -20.17 16.52 1.81
CA ILE A 228 -19.03 16.32 2.71
C ILE A 228 -17.76 16.84 2.02
N PRO A 229 -16.95 17.69 2.66
CA PRO A 229 -15.70 18.19 2.08
C PRO A 229 -14.76 17.05 1.68
N PHE A 230 -14.07 17.21 0.56
CA PHE A 230 -12.95 16.32 0.23
C PHE A 230 -11.77 16.54 1.19
N ALA A 231 -10.89 15.54 1.26
CA ALA A 231 -9.60 15.63 1.93
C ALA A 231 -8.49 15.91 0.93
#